data_c5c291cb8cb299933007faa209e21be7
#
_entry.id   c5c291cb8cb299933007faa209e21be7
#
_cell.length_a   1.000
_cell.length_b   1.000
_cell.length_c   1.000
_cell.angle_alpha   90.00
_cell.angle_beta   90.00
_cell.angle_gamma   90.00
#
_symmetry.space_group_name_H-M   'P 1'
#
loop_
_entity.id
_entity.type
_entity.pdbx_description
1 polymer ?
#
loop_
_entity_poly.entity_id
_entity_poly.type
_entity_poly.pdbx_seq_one_letter_code
_entity_poly.pdbx_strand_id
1 'polypeptide(L)'
;WFFFDVEADDCGKWGERWKIIETLRGLREKPNVHVRLLMTTACIEYWLMLHYKMMIPTSLTTVEDKERMRHQLIEIVPNYQKGDETAIRKIAAEYPKAVERGGRVLAALLDDGLPSLDDTDERNRWLCQCGKTFTTVQEAIVFLESLRQ
;
A
#
# COMPACT_ATOMS: atom_id res chain seq x y z
N TRP A 1 6.15 4.20 11.15
CA TRP A 1 5.32 3.91 9.98
C TRP A 1 3.96 4.57 10.15
N PHE A 2 3.51 5.27 9.12
CA PHE A 2 2.13 5.74 9.03
C PHE A 2 1.45 5.00 7.88
N PHE A 3 0.52 4.10 8.23
CA PHE A 3 -0.21 3.26 7.28
C PHE A 3 -1.62 3.82 7.06
N PHE A 4 -2.04 3.92 5.80
CA PHE A 4 -3.41 4.32 5.46
C PHE A 4 -3.86 3.77 4.10
N ASP A 5 -5.16 3.57 3.98
CA ASP A 5 -5.80 3.23 2.72
C ASP A 5 -5.98 4.49 1.86
N VAL A 6 -5.85 4.33 0.54
CA VAL A 6 -6.15 5.36 -0.45
C VAL A 6 -7.37 4.92 -1.24
N GLU A 7 -8.50 5.52 -0.95
CA GLU A 7 -9.77 5.25 -1.62
C GLU A 7 -9.99 6.23 -2.79
N ALA A 8 -10.98 5.95 -3.65
CA ALA A 8 -11.24 6.77 -4.85
C ALA A 8 -11.49 8.25 -4.55
N ASP A 9 -12.15 8.55 -3.43
CA ASP A 9 -12.44 9.91 -2.98
C ASP A 9 -11.28 10.59 -2.24
N ASP A 10 -10.16 9.91 -2.03
CA ASP A 10 -8.95 10.45 -1.39
C ASP A 10 -8.04 11.22 -2.36
N CYS A 11 -8.25 11.08 -3.67
CA CYS A 11 -7.36 11.69 -4.68
C CYS A 11 -7.23 13.22 -4.53
N GLY A 12 -8.26 13.90 -4.00
CA GLY A 12 -8.23 15.34 -3.72
C GLY A 12 -7.76 15.72 -2.31
N LYS A 13 -7.54 14.75 -1.41
CA LYS A 13 -7.37 15.00 0.04
C LYS A 13 -5.91 15.00 0.51
N TRP A 14 -4.95 15.08 -0.40
CA TRP A 14 -3.52 15.10 -0.01
C TRP A 14 -3.19 16.19 1.01
N GLY A 15 -3.74 17.39 0.86
CA GLY A 15 -3.48 18.49 1.78
C GLY A 15 -3.91 18.22 3.23
N GLU A 16 -4.99 17.46 3.43
CA GLU A 16 -5.44 17.03 4.77
C GLU A 16 -4.52 15.96 5.35
N ARG A 17 -4.13 14.98 4.54
CA ARG A 17 -3.18 13.93 4.93
C ARG A 17 -1.80 14.51 5.23
N TRP A 18 -1.37 15.51 4.46
CA TRP A 18 -0.09 16.19 4.67
C TRP A 18 0.00 16.83 6.05
N LYS A 19 -1.06 17.46 6.54
CA LYS A 19 -1.10 18.02 7.91
C LYS A 19 -0.86 16.97 8.98
N ILE A 20 -1.42 15.78 8.81
CA ILE A 20 -1.20 14.64 9.71
C ILE A 20 0.26 14.20 9.65
N ILE A 21 0.81 14.05 8.45
CA ILE A 21 2.20 13.64 8.22
C ILE A 21 3.17 14.64 8.87
N GLU A 22 2.96 15.94 8.66
CA GLU A 22 3.78 16.99 9.28
C GLU A 22 3.69 16.94 10.80
N THR A 23 2.48 16.74 11.35
CA THR A 23 2.28 16.59 12.79
C THR A 23 3.05 15.40 13.34
N LEU A 24 2.96 14.23 12.69
CA LEU A 24 3.68 13.01 13.09
C LEU A 24 5.20 13.21 13.02
N ARG A 25 5.70 13.91 12.01
CA ARG A 25 7.12 14.24 11.88
C ARG A 25 7.58 15.24 12.94
N GLY A 26 6.70 16.15 13.35
CA GLY A 26 6.95 17.13 14.41
C GLY A 26 6.97 16.53 15.83
N LEU A 27 6.29 15.39 16.06
CA LEU A 27 6.25 14.72 17.38
C LEU A 27 7.55 14.01 17.74
N ARG A 28 8.47 13.86 16.80
CA ARG A 28 9.74 13.18 17.06
C ARG A 28 10.69 14.08 17.84
N GLU A 29 11.14 13.60 18.98
CA GLU A 29 12.17 14.25 19.79
C GLU A 29 13.60 13.92 19.35
N LYS A 30 13.75 12.82 18.57
CA LYS A 30 15.06 12.33 18.13
C LYS A 30 15.28 12.65 16.65
N PRO A 31 16.44 13.25 16.28
CA PRO A 31 16.70 13.73 14.92
C PRO A 31 16.75 12.61 13.87
N ASN A 32 17.00 11.36 14.27
CA ASN A 32 17.18 10.23 13.35
C ASN A 32 15.91 9.38 13.16
N VAL A 33 14.75 9.85 13.61
CA VAL A 33 13.48 9.16 13.39
C VAL A 33 12.85 9.62 12.09
N HIS A 34 12.62 8.70 11.16
CA HIS A 34 11.91 8.96 9.91
C HIS A 34 10.48 8.42 9.99
N VAL A 35 9.51 9.22 9.60
CA VAL A 35 8.12 8.78 9.41
C VAL A 35 7.98 8.34 7.95
N ARG A 36 7.90 7.03 7.73
CA ARG A 36 7.64 6.45 6.41
C ARG A 36 6.15 6.24 6.20
N LEU A 37 5.70 6.48 4.97
CA LEU A 37 4.30 6.32 4.60
C LEU A 37 4.12 4.96 3.94
N LEU A 38 3.16 4.19 4.44
CA LEU A 38 2.72 2.95 3.81
C LEU A 38 1.29 3.12 3.34
N MET A 39 1.09 2.95 2.06
CA MET A 39 -0.20 3.13 1.41
C MET A 39 -0.63 1.86 0.68
N THR A 40 -1.92 1.62 0.66
CA THR A 40 -2.51 0.62 -0.22
C THR A 40 -3.82 1.14 -0.77
N THR A 41 -4.14 0.82 -2.02
CA THR A 41 -5.35 1.32 -2.64
C THR A 41 -6.53 0.43 -2.42
N ALA A 42 -7.61 1.09 -2.26
CA ALA A 42 -8.91 0.75 -1.76
C ALA A 42 -8.86 0.14 -0.36
N CYS A 43 -8.07 -0.90 -0.13
CA CYS A 43 -8.01 -1.59 1.16
C CYS A 43 -6.80 -2.54 1.23
N ILE A 44 -6.51 -3.06 2.43
CA ILE A 44 -5.41 -4.00 2.67
C ILE A 44 -5.54 -5.30 1.86
N GLU A 45 -6.74 -5.67 1.45
CA GLU A 45 -6.99 -6.85 0.63
C GLU A 45 -6.25 -6.80 -0.72
N TYR A 46 -5.97 -5.61 -1.26
CA TYR A 46 -5.11 -5.47 -2.45
C TYR A 46 -3.72 -6.06 -2.20
N TRP A 47 -3.09 -5.73 -1.07
CA TRP A 47 -1.82 -6.31 -0.66
C TRP A 47 -1.92 -7.82 -0.46
N LEU A 48 -2.98 -8.30 0.19
CA LEU A 48 -3.17 -9.73 0.42
C LEU A 48 -3.32 -10.53 -0.89
N MET A 49 -3.96 -9.97 -1.92
CA MET A 49 -4.06 -10.61 -3.22
C MET A 49 -2.70 -10.81 -3.91
N LEU A 50 -1.74 -9.91 -3.67
CA LEU A 50 -0.39 -10.03 -4.25
C LEU A 50 0.36 -11.29 -3.78
N HIS A 51 -0.02 -11.90 -2.66
CA HIS A 51 0.53 -13.18 -2.23
C HIS A 51 0.19 -14.31 -3.20
N TYR A 52 -0.92 -14.20 -3.91
CA TYR A 52 -1.43 -15.26 -4.80
C TYR A 52 -1.25 -14.95 -6.27
N LYS A 53 -1.51 -13.72 -6.70
CA LYS A 53 -1.48 -13.36 -8.12
C LYS A 53 -0.80 -12.02 -8.37
N MET A 54 -0.23 -11.86 -9.57
CA MET A 54 0.22 -10.56 -10.05
C MET A 54 -0.99 -9.67 -10.31
N MET A 55 -0.92 -8.43 -9.85
CA MET A 55 -1.88 -7.37 -10.12
C MET A 55 -1.23 -6.34 -11.03
N ILE A 56 -1.99 -5.79 -11.95
CA ILE A 56 -1.59 -4.61 -12.73
C ILE A 56 -2.32 -3.38 -12.19
N PRO A 57 -1.72 -2.20 -12.24
CA PRO A 57 -2.41 -0.97 -11.88
C PRO A 57 -3.68 -0.79 -12.70
N THR A 58 -4.81 -0.58 -12.04
CA THR A 58 -6.11 -0.30 -12.65
C THR A 58 -6.66 1.00 -12.09
N SER A 59 -7.61 1.61 -12.80
CA SER A 59 -8.27 2.81 -12.28
C SER A 59 -9.03 2.53 -11.00
N LEU A 60 -8.88 3.44 -10.04
CA LEU A 60 -9.60 3.49 -8.79
C LEU A 60 -10.68 4.57 -8.95
N THR A 61 -11.93 4.17 -9.17
CA THR A 61 -12.97 5.09 -9.66
C THR A 61 -14.17 5.24 -8.74
N THR A 62 -14.40 4.28 -7.87
CA THR A 62 -15.59 4.24 -7.01
C THR A 62 -15.28 3.72 -5.61
N VAL A 63 -16.13 4.05 -4.65
CA VAL A 63 -16.05 3.49 -3.28
C VAL A 63 -16.31 1.97 -3.25
N GLU A 64 -16.98 1.43 -4.30
CA GLU A 64 -17.25 0.00 -4.41
C GLU A 64 -16.00 -0.82 -4.79
N ASP A 65 -14.92 -0.19 -5.24
CA ASP A 65 -13.65 -0.86 -5.54
C ASP A 65 -13.12 -1.66 -4.34
N LYS A 66 -13.35 -1.17 -3.14
CA LYS A 66 -13.01 -1.85 -1.89
C LYS A 66 -13.75 -3.19 -1.71
N GLU A 67 -15.05 -3.20 -1.94
CA GLU A 67 -15.85 -4.43 -1.83
C GLU A 67 -15.50 -5.41 -2.95
N ARG A 68 -15.25 -4.90 -4.16
CA ARG A 68 -14.78 -5.73 -5.28
C ARG A 68 -13.46 -6.42 -4.94
N MET A 69 -12.49 -5.72 -4.37
CA MET A 69 -11.22 -6.32 -3.98
C MET A 69 -11.38 -7.37 -2.88
N ARG A 70 -12.23 -7.11 -1.90
CA ARG A 70 -12.55 -8.07 -0.85
C ARG A 70 -13.19 -9.34 -1.44
N HIS A 71 -14.14 -9.22 -2.35
CA HIS A 71 -14.77 -10.36 -3.01
C HIS A 71 -13.76 -11.17 -3.80
N GLN A 72 -12.86 -10.51 -4.56
CA GLN A 72 -11.78 -11.20 -5.28
C GLN A 72 -10.84 -11.97 -4.36
N LEU A 73 -10.55 -11.44 -3.17
CA LEU A 73 -9.74 -12.16 -2.18
C LEU A 73 -10.49 -13.37 -1.64
N ILE A 74 -11.79 -13.27 -1.36
CA ILE A 74 -12.63 -14.40 -0.89
C ILE A 74 -12.70 -15.52 -1.93
N GLU A 75 -12.71 -15.21 -3.23
CA GLU A 75 -12.61 -16.20 -4.29
C GLU A 75 -11.31 -17.02 -4.24
N ILE A 76 -10.20 -16.38 -3.82
CA ILE A 76 -8.88 -17.01 -3.70
C ILE A 76 -8.73 -17.71 -2.35
N VAL A 77 -9.24 -17.08 -1.29
CA VAL A 77 -9.15 -17.57 0.10
C VAL A 77 -10.57 -17.72 0.65
N PRO A 78 -11.24 -18.86 0.40
CA PRO A 78 -12.59 -19.11 0.90
C PRO A 78 -12.64 -18.95 2.42
N ASN A 79 -13.71 -18.31 2.90
CA ASN A 79 -13.94 -17.99 4.31
C ASN A 79 -13.00 -16.90 4.89
N TYR A 80 -12.27 -16.16 4.07
CA TYR A 80 -11.52 -14.99 4.55
C TYR A 80 -12.47 -14.02 5.27
N GLN A 81 -12.09 -13.63 6.48
CA GLN A 81 -12.73 -12.56 7.25
C GLN A 81 -11.69 -11.53 7.65
N LYS A 82 -12.06 -10.26 7.56
CA LYS A 82 -11.18 -9.17 7.97
C LYS A 82 -10.84 -9.30 9.45
N GLY A 83 -9.55 -9.31 9.78
CA GLY A 83 -9.07 -9.48 11.15
C GLY A 83 -8.89 -10.95 11.59
N ASP A 84 -9.15 -11.93 10.73
CA ASP A 84 -8.84 -13.33 11.01
C ASP A 84 -7.32 -13.54 10.99
N GLU A 85 -6.74 -13.60 12.19
CA GLU A 85 -5.31 -13.76 12.38
C GLU A 85 -4.77 -15.05 11.76
N THR A 86 -5.53 -16.14 11.83
CA THR A 86 -5.13 -17.44 11.28
C THR A 86 -5.05 -17.40 9.77
N ALA A 87 -6.06 -16.83 9.11
CA ALA A 87 -6.06 -16.64 7.67
C ALA A 87 -4.91 -15.71 7.23
N ILE A 88 -4.72 -14.59 7.92
CA ILE A 88 -3.65 -13.64 7.62
C ILE A 88 -2.26 -14.26 7.78
N ARG A 89 -2.00 -15.03 8.84
CA ARG A 89 -0.73 -15.75 9.03
C ARG A 89 -0.44 -16.74 7.89
N LYS A 90 -1.46 -17.45 7.44
CA LYS A 90 -1.35 -18.39 6.32
C LYS A 90 -1.03 -17.66 5.00
N ILE A 91 -1.72 -16.56 4.72
CA ILE A 91 -1.45 -15.70 3.55
C ILE A 91 -0.01 -15.18 3.62
N ALA A 92 0.39 -14.65 4.77
CA ALA A 92 1.70 -14.03 4.98
C ALA A 92 2.89 -14.99 4.77
N ALA A 93 2.69 -16.31 4.80
CA ALA A 93 3.75 -17.27 4.49
C ALA A 93 4.34 -17.09 3.08
N GLU A 94 3.57 -16.55 2.15
CA GLU A 94 3.97 -16.29 0.76
C GLU A 94 4.46 -14.84 0.53
N TYR A 95 4.84 -14.12 1.60
CA TYR A 95 5.22 -12.70 1.51
C TYR A 95 6.34 -12.40 0.50
N PRO A 96 7.34 -13.26 0.23
CA PRO A 96 8.37 -12.92 -0.75
C PRO A 96 7.80 -12.70 -2.15
N LYS A 97 6.78 -13.47 -2.53
CA LYS A 97 6.06 -13.28 -3.80
C LYS A 97 5.29 -11.96 -3.82
N ALA A 98 4.68 -11.60 -2.69
CA ALA A 98 3.95 -10.34 -2.58
C ALA A 98 4.89 -9.12 -2.64
N VAL A 99 6.07 -9.22 -2.03
CA VAL A 99 7.12 -8.18 -2.09
C VAL A 99 7.56 -7.94 -3.54
N GLU A 100 7.91 -9.01 -4.26
CA GLU A 100 8.29 -8.92 -5.67
C GLU A 100 7.19 -8.30 -6.52
N ARG A 101 5.95 -8.78 -6.36
CA ARG A 101 4.81 -8.28 -7.14
C ARG A 101 4.44 -6.85 -6.81
N GLY A 102 4.51 -6.45 -5.53
CA GLY A 102 4.30 -5.06 -5.11
C GLY A 102 5.31 -4.11 -5.75
N GLY A 103 6.59 -4.50 -5.81
CA GLY A 103 7.62 -3.76 -6.54
C GLY A 103 7.32 -3.62 -8.04
N ARG A 104 6.83 -4.69 -8.68
CA ARG A 104 6.43 -4.64 -10.11
C ARG A 104 5.21 -3.74 -10.34
N VAL A 105 4.26 -3.71 -9.41
CA VAL A 105 3.11 -2.79 -9.48
C VAL A 105 3.58 -1.34 -9.48
N LEU A 106 4.49 -0.97 -8.56
CA LEU A 106 5.03 0.38 -8.53
C LEU A 106 5.86 0.70 -9.77
N ALA A 107 6.68 -0.24 -10.24
CA ALA A 107 7.47 -0.06 -11.46
C ALA A 107 6.59 0.21 -12.69
N ALA A 108 5.44 -0.47 -12.81
CA ALA A 108 4.50 -0.23 -13.90
C ALA A 108 3.90 1.18 -13.89
N LEU A 109 3.83 1.83 -12.72
CA LEU A 109 3.33 3.21 -12.61
C LEU A 109 4.33 4.27 -13.09
N LEU A 110 5.60 3.92 -13.31
CA LEU A 110 6.57 4.84 -13.92
C LEU A 110 6.12 5.27 -15.32
N ASP A 111 5.52 4.36 -16.08
CA ASP A 111 4.98 4.65 -17.40
C ASP A 111 3.75 5.58 -17.34
N ASP A 112 3.04 5.57 -16.20
CA ASP A 112 1.90 6.45 -15.92
C ASP A 112 2.34 7.80 -15.31
N GLY A 113 3.63 8.02 -15.10
CA GLY A 113 4.20 9.28 -14.60
C GLY A 113 4.57 9.30 -13.12
N LEU A 114 4.69 8.14 -12.45
CA LEU A 114 5.25 8.07 -11.10
C LEU A 114 6.66 8.69 -11.09
N PRO A 115 6.95 9.72 -10.25
CA PRO A 115 8.21 10.47 -10.33
C PRO A 115 9.46 9.64 -10.01
N SER A 116 9.34 8.69 -9.08
CA SER A 116 10.43 7.85 -8.60
C SER A 116 9.90 6.61 -7.89
N LEU A 117 10.73 5.60 -7.73
CA LEU A 117 10.47 4.47 -6.82
C LEU A 117 10.94 4.76 -5.38
N ASP A 118 11.75 5.79 -5.17
CA ASP A 118 12.23 6.16 -3.84
C ASP A 118 11.11 6.76 -2.99
N ASP A 119 11.16 6.51 -1.67
CA ASP A 119 10.18 7.05 -0.70
C ASP A 119 10.39 8.56 -0.50
N THR A 120 9.87 9.35 -1.44
CA THR A 120 9.86 10.81 -1.40
C THR A 120 8.45 11.36 -1.21
N ASP A 121 8.35 12.58 -0.69
CA ASP A 121 7.05 13.25 -0.52
C ASP A 121 6.35 13.50 -1.87
N GLU A 122 7.13 13.79 -2.91
CA GLU A 122 6.63 13.97 -4.27
C GLU A 122 5.98 12.69 -4.81
N ARG A 123 6.69 11.55 -4.68
CA ARG A 123 6.16 10.22 -5.03
C ARG A 123 4.86 9.92 -4.24
N ASN A 124 4.90 10.10 -2.93
CA ASN A 124 3.79 9.76 -2.06
C ASN A 124 2.56 10.63 -2.36
N ARG A 125 2.77 11.91 -2.67
CA ARG A 125 1.71 12.79 -3.15
C ARG A 125 1.12 12.29 -4.46
N TRP A 126 1.97 11.95 -5.44
CA TRP A 126 1.53 11.45 -6.73
C TRP A 126 0.71 10.17 -6.56
N LEU A 127 1.19 9.19 -5.78
CA LEU A 127 0.47 7.95 -5.48
C LEU A 127 -0.91 8.20 -4.88
N CYS A 128 -1.03 9.13 -3.93
CA CYS A 128 -2.31 9.47 -3.34
C CYS A 128 -3.30 10.09 -4.35
N GLN A 129 -2.80 10.76 -5.39
CA GLN A 129 -3.61 11.52 -6.35
C GLN A 129 -3.81 10.82 -7.70
N CYS A 130 -3.06 9.76 -7.99
CA CYS A 130 -3.02 9.15 -9.33
C CYS A 130 -4.31 8.43 -9.75
N GLY A 131 -5.19 8.09 -8.82
CA GLY A 131 -6.41 7.34 -9.12
C GLY A 131 -6.18 5.94 -9.68
N LYS A 132 -5.03 5.33 -9.35
CA LYS A 132 -4.65 3.97 -9.76
C LYS A 132 -4.51 3.05 -8.56
N THR A 133 -4.63 1.75 -8.78
CA THR A 133 -4.39 0.75 -7.73
C THR A 133 -2.90 0.47 -7.55
N PHE A 134 -2.45 0.47 -6.31
CA PHE A 134 -1.07 0.20 -5.92
C PHE A 134 -0.97 -0.21 -4.44
N THR A 135 0.23 -0.58 -4.01
CA THR A 135 0.60 -0.71 -2.59
C THR A 135 2.06 -0.33 -2.41
N THR A 136 2.42 0.15 -1.21
CA THR A 136 3.80 0.35 -0.75
C THR A 136 4.12 -0.50 0.49
N VAL A 137 3.23 -1.41 0.87
CA VAL A 137 3.41 -2.28 2.06
C VAL A 137 4.69 -3.11 1.97
N GLN A 138 5.10 -3.56 0.77
CA GLN A 138 6.33 -4.29 0.54
C GLN A 138 7.58 -3.53 1.03
N GLU A 139 7.56 -2.21 1.02
CA GLU A 139 8.70 -1.39 1.45
C GLU A 139 9.02 -1.57 2.94
N ALA A 140 7.98 -1.76 3.77
CA ALA A 140 8.19 -2.08 5.18
C ALA A 140 8.89 -3.42 5.36
N ILE A 141 8.52 -4.42 4.57
CA ILE A 141 9.10 -5.75 4.66
C ILE A 141 10.56 -5.71 4.21
N VAL A 142 10.84 -5.08 3.06
CA VAL A 142 12.22 -4.90 2.57
C VAL A 142 13.09 -4.20 3.60
N PHE A 143 12.57 -3.14 4.23
CA PHE A 143 13.28 -2.45 5.30
C PHE A 143 13.55 -3.36 6.50
N LEU A 144 12.55 -4.11 6.98
CA LEU A 144 12.73 -5.02 8.11
C LEU A 144 13.72 -6.15 7.81
N GLU A 145 13.73 -6.64 6.58
CA GLU A 145 14.71 -7.66 6.15
C GLU A 145 16.14 -7.09 6.12
N SER A 146 16.32 -5.83 5.72
CA SER A 146 17.63 -5.18 5.73
C SER A 146 18.24 -5.03 7.13
N LEU A 147 17.41 -5.04 8.18
CA LEU A 147 17.88 -4.98 9.57
C LEU A 147 18.37 -6.33 10.11
N ARG A 148 18.14 -7.42 9.37
CA ARG A 148 18.57 -8.79 9.79
C ARG A 148 19.94 -9.17 9.26
N GLN A 149 20.50 -8.35 8.37
CA GLN A 149 21.84 -8.53 7.81
C GLN A 149 22.87 -7.82 8.69
#